data_665074dc2e48e7e4619c59c7981ca661
#
_entry.id   665074dc2e48e7e4619c59c7981ca661
#
_cell.length_a   1.000
_cell.length_b   1.000
_cell.length_c   1.000
_cell.angle_alpha   90.00
_cell.angle_beta   90.00
_cell.angle_gamma   90.00
#
_symmetry.space_group_name_H-M   'P 1'
#
loop_
_entity.id
_entity.type
_entity.pdbx_description
1 polymer ?
#
loop_
_entity_poly.entity_id
_entity_poly.type
_entity_poly.pdbx_seq_one_letter_code
_entity_poly.pdbx_strand_id
1 'polypeptide(L)'
;YIFAGWTIYAAMKHPYFSNPMIYLPLILLGIDKIYKKQKPYVFIWSVALAGLSNFYFFYMLGIFMVLYAIFRYFDLFADRSIKNIGKWLGVFAVYSVIAVLIAAVILLPVILPVFGTDRFKAENYVPLFYDRIYYEKYLGCLIGENMIQWGVAGYTAVSLAGVFVLFSKKKKYTALKAGFVLLNVFLLLPYAGHVLNGLSYVSNRWIWAYGMLIAYIFVKIYPELFALTLTEKRKVFVMLLIYCILALLPEAARTQRNLMAMVLLSLSTFTVLSFGNIFTRERNLTVMVAGFLIAGILFNMHYQYSYEKDYLSEFTDSGEALEKLETGVDRAVLSTDDPSVYRYDQMDTNSSENSSMQMGTNSTAYYFSVASSSIANFFDEMYLNTPWEQHYNNLDGRTILDRLASVKYFVVKKGKESDLPYGYFRLSGEAEKNGKTYLAYADEDALPLGYTYDSWISREDYDKMTVTEKQQALLQGVVLDDSSLPETETHFNDREVSYYTSEGKGCRLKNGKVVVTQENAQLKLVFEGEENAETYLITEGLDYEGLSPREMISDKKWSKMTTYEQNKLL
;
A
#
# COMPACT_ATOMS: atom_id res chain seq x y z
N TYR A 1 -4.58 -21.04 10.66
CA TYR A 1 -5.08 -19.94 9.81
C TYR A 1 -5.04 -18.60 10.57
N ILE A 2 -5.78 -18.48 11.68
CA ILE A 2 -5.92 -17.23 12.46
C ILE A 2 -4.58 -16.70 13.01
N PHE A 3 -3.64 -17.58 13.29
CA PHE A 3 -2.30 -17.24 13.80
C PHE A 3 -1.21 -17.36 12.72
N ALA A 4 -1.56 -17.27 11.45
CA ALA A 4 -0.59 -17.14 10.38
C ALA A 4 0.11 -15.77 10.44
N GLY A 5 1.29 -15.66 9.83
CA GLY A 5 2.07 -14.43 9.83
C GLY A 5 1.29 -13.20 9.37
N TRP A 6 0.38 -13.36 8.42
CA TRP A 6 -0.50 -12.28 7.99
C TRP A 6 -1.30 -11.65 9.14
N THR A 7 -1.93 -12.46 9.98
CA THR A 7 -2.73 -11.96 11.11
C THR A 7 -1.85 -11.25 12.13
N ILE A 8 -0.72 -11.88 12.46
CA ILE A 8 0.20 -11.38 13.49
C ILE A 8 0.85 -10.07 13.05
N TYR A 9 1.11 -9.88 11.76
CA TYR A 9 1.76 -8.68 11.23
C TYR A 9 0.75 -7.66 10.69
N ALA A 10 0.00 -8.03 9.66
CA ALA A 10 -0.78 -7.07 8.89
C ALA A 10 -2.08 -6.65 9.60
N ALA A 11 -2.78 -7.60 10.21
CA ALA A 11 -4.04 -7.32 10.88
C ALA A 11 -3.88 -6.52 12.17
N MET A 12 -2.70 -6.53 12.79
CA MET A 12 -2.44 -5.69 13.96
C MET A 12 -2.17 -4.24 13.57
N LYS A 13 -1.44 -4.01 12.48
CA LYS A 13 -1.21 -2.65 11.96
C LYS A 13 -2.49 -2.05 11.38
N HIS A 14 -3.27 -2.88 10.69
CA HIS A 14 -4.52 -2.49 10.05
C HIS A 14 -5.62 -3.51 10.38
N PRO A 15 -6.44 -3.30 11.41
CA PRO A 15 -7.43 -4.29 11.85
C PRO A 15 -8.36 -4.79 10.74
N TYR A 16 -8.73 -3.94 9.78
CA TYR A 16 -9.54 -4.33 8.63
C TYR A 16 -8.84 -5.30 7.64
N PHE A 17 -7.52 -5.49 7.77
CA PHE A 17 -6.78 -6.52 7.01
C PHE A 17 -7.12 -7.95 7.46
N SER A 18 -7.78 -8.13 8.60
CA SER A 18 -8.34 -9.42 9.03
C SER A 18 -9.65 -9.78 8.32
N ASN A 19 -10.36 -8.79 7.75
CA ASN A 19 -11.68 -9.00 7.15
C ASN A 19 -11.72 -10.10 6.07
N PRO A 20 -10.80 -10.16 5.10
CA PRO A 20 -10.82 -11.21 4.09
C PRO A 20 -10.65 -12.61 4.68
N MET A 21 -9.98 -12.74 5.82
CA MET A 21 -9.83 -14.02 6.52
C MET A 21 -11.15 -14.53 7.11
N ILE A 22 -12.06 -13.63 7.44
CA ILE A 22 -13.41 -13.98 7.92
C ILE A 22 -14.31 -14.37 6.74
N TYR A 23 -14.31 -13.54 5.68
CA TYR A 23 -15.23 -13.72 4.57
C TYR A 23 -14.86 -14.87 3.63
N LEU A 24 -13.56 -15.11 3.38
CA LEU A 24 -13.14 -16.18 2.47
C LEU A 24 -13.73 -17.55 2.85
N PRO A 25 -13.52 -18.08 4.06
CA PRO A 25 -14.07 -19.41 4.40
C PRO A 25 -15.58 -19.47 4.31
N LEU A 26 -16.29 -18.39 4.62
CA LEU A 26 -17.76 -18.32 4.50
C LEU A 26 -18.21 -18.33 3.05
N ILE A 27 -17.52 -17.60 2.16
CA ILE A 27 -17.78 -17.62 0.71
C ILE A 27 -17.55 -19.03 0.15
N LEU A 28 -16.43 -19.67 0.49
CA LEU A 28 -16.11 -21.03 0.04
C LEU A 28 -17.16 -22.05 0.53
N LEU A 29 -17.59 -21.94 1.78
CA LEU A 29 -18.69 -22.74 2.32
C LEU A 29 -20.00 -22.48 1.56
N GLY A 30 -20.28 -21.23 1.23
CA GLY A 30 -21.44 -20.84 0.44
C GLY A 30 -21.44 -21.48 -0.95
N ILE A 31 -20.28 -21.50 -1.64
CA ILE A 31 -20.09 -22.19 -2.92
C ILE A 31 -20.38 -23.69 -2.79
N ASP A 32 -19.82 -24.34 -1.78
CA ASP A 32 -20.08 -25.77 -1.53
C ASP A 32 -21.55 -26.06 -1.29
N LYS A 33 -22.26 -25.18 -0.55
CA LYS A 33 -23.72 -25.33 -0.34
C LYS A 33 -24.52 -25.20 -1.63
N ILE A 34 -24.17 -24.23 -2.50
CA ILE A 34 -24.80 -24.04 -3.80
C ILE A 34 -24.60 -25.28 -4.68
N TYR A 35 -23.41 -25.81 -4.79
CA TYR A 35 -23.13 -27.04 -5.56
C TYR A 35 -23.89 -28.25 -5.03
N LYS A 36 -24.10 -28.33 -3.70
CA LYS A 36 -24.95 -29.35 -3.05
C LYS A 36 -26.43 -29.05 -3.15
N LYS A 37 -26.84 -28.05 -3.94
CA LYS A 37 -28.25 -27.61 -4.10
C LYS A 37 -28.91 -27.22 -2.78
N GLN A 38 -28.16 -26.73 -1.82
CA GLN A 38 -28.66 -26.16 -0.57
C GLN A 38 -28.96 -24.66 -0.75
N LYS A 39 -29.60 -24.06 0.26
CA LYS A 39 -29.98 -22.64 0.25
C LYS A 39 -28.72 -21.73 0.08
N PRO A 40 -28.78 -20.70 -0.77
CA PRO A 40 -27.62 -19.87 -1.12
C PRO A 40 -27.32 -18.75 -0.10
N TYR A 41 -28.06 -18.65 1.00
CA TYR A 41 -28.00 -17.50 1.91
C TYR A 41 -26.61 -17.23 2.47
N VAL A 42 -25.86 -18.29 2.80
CA VAL A 42 -24.49 -18.14 3.29
C VAL A 42 -23.61 -17.45 2.25
N PHE A 43 -23.74 -17.83 0.98
CA PHE A 43 -23.01 -17.22 -0.12
C PHE A 43 -23.39 -15.75 -0.28
N ILE A 44 -24.68 -15.47 -0.44
CA ILE A 44 -25.20 -14.11 -0.69
C ILE A 44 -24.76 -13.16 0.42
N TRP A 45 -25.00 -13.53 1.69
CA TRP A 45 -24.65 -12.68 2.81
C TRP A 45 -23.15 -12.52 3.00
N SER A 46 -22.34 -13.58 2.80
CA SER A 46 -20.89 -13.48 2.93
C SER A 46 -20.29 -12.56 1.87
N VAL A 47 -20.77 -12.64 0.62
CA VAL A 47 -20.33 -11.75 -0.47
C VAL A 47 -20.80 -10.31 -0.23
N ALA A 48 -22.06 -10.12 0.20
CA ALA A 48 -22.59 -8.79 0.50
C ALA A 48 -21.81 -8.12 1.65
N LEU A 49 -21.61 -8.82 2.77
CA LEU A 49 -20.86 -8.30 3.91
C LEU A 49 -19.40 -8.01 3.56
N ALA A 50 -18.78 -8.84 2.72
CA ALA A 50 -17.44 -8.57 2.23
C ALA A 50 -17.37 -7.26 1.42
N GLY A 51 -18.36 -7.02 0.54
CA GLY A 51 -18.47 -5.78 -0.23
C GLY A 51 -18.73 -4.54 0.64
N LEU A 52 -19.58 -4.67 1.66
CA LEU A 52 -19.84 -3.60 2.63
C LEU A 52 -18.61 -3.28 3.50
N SER A 53 -17.75 -4.25 3.74
CA SER A 53 -16.63 -4.13 4.67
C SER A 53 -15.43 -3.41 4.07
N ASN A 54 -14.98 -3.81 2.89
CA ASN A 54 -13.80 -3.22 2.26
C ASN A 54 -13.73 -3.57 0.77
N PHE A 55 -13.80 -2.58 -0.11
CA PHE A 55 -13.80 -2.76 -1.56
C PHE A 55 -12.50 -3.38 -2.10
N TYR A 56 -11.36 -3.03 -1.52
CA TYR A 56 -10.05 -3.50 -1.94
C TYR A 56 -9.90 -5.02 -1.75
N PHE A 57 -10.23 -5.53 -0.57
CA PHE A 57 -10.23 -6.97 -0.33
C PHE A 57 -11.39 -7.68 -0.99
N PHE A 58 -12.51 -7.00 -1.23
CA PHE A 58 -13.64 -7.55 -1.98
C PHE A 58 -13.25 -7.95 -3.39
N TYR A 59 -12.43 -7.13 -4.07
CA TYR A 59 -11.87 -7.46 -5.37
C TYR A 59 -11.05 -8.77 -5.34
N MET A 60 -10.12 -8.90 -4.39
CA MET A 60 -9.32 -10.12 -4.22
C MET A 60 -10.19 -11.34 -3.90
N LEU A 61 -11.17 -11.18 -2.99
CA LEU A 61 -12.13 -12.24 -2.64
C LEU A 61 -12.91 -12.71 -3.86
N GLY A 62 -13.30 -11.81 -4.76
CA GLY A 62 -13.97 -12.13 -6.02
C GLY A 62 -13.11 -13.05 -6.90
N ILE A 63 -11.83 -12.77 -7.05
CA ILE A 63 -10.90 -13.62 -7.81
C ILE A 63 -10.80 -15.02 -7.17
N PHE A 64 -10.58 -15.10 -5.85
CA PHE A 64 -10.48 -16.39 -5.15
C PHE A 64 -11.80 -17.17 -5.14
N MET A 65 -12.92 -16.47 -5.08
CA MET A 65 -14.26 -17.06 -5.23
C MET A 65 -14.40 -17.79 -6.58
N VAL A 66 -14.01 -17.12 -7.67
CA VAL A 66 -14.07 -17.70 -9.02
C VAL A 66 -13.09 -18.87 -9.15
N LEU A 67 -11.85 -18.72 -8.71
CA LEU A 67 -10.86 -19.79 -8.73
C LEU A 67 -11.35 -21.02 -7.96
N TYR A 68 -11.86 -20.83 -6.74
CA TYR A 68 -12.38 -21.95 -5.94
C TYR A 68 -13.59 -22.60 -6.60
N ALA A 69 -14.53 -21.81 -7.13
CA ALA A 69 -15.69 -22.36 -7.81
C ALA A 69 -15.28 -23.25 -9.00
N ILE A 70 -14.28 -22.81 -9.79
CA ILE A 70 -13.75 -23.60 -10.90
C ILE A 70 -13.12 -24.91 -10.38
N PHE A 71 -12.19 -24.85 -9.43
CA PHE A 71 -11.56 -26.05 -8.88
C PHE A 71 -12.58 -27.01 -8.29
N ARG A 72 -13.53 -26.48 -7.55
CA ARG A 72 -14.56 -27.28 -6.88
C ARG A 72 -15.55 -27.89 -7.86
N TYR A 73 -15.84 -27.21 -8.96
CA TYR A 73 -16.65 -27.77 -10.05
C TYR A 73 -16.00 -29.02 -10.63
N PHE A 74 -14.71 -28.95 -10.99
CA PHE A 74 -13.97 -30.08 -11.56
C PHE A 74 -13.74 -31.23 -10.56
N ASP A 75 -13.77 -30.95 -9.25
CA ASP A 75 -13.70 -31.96 -8.20
C ASP A 75 -15.03 -32.71 -7.99
N LEU A 76 -16.15 -32.01 -8.14
CA LEU A 76 -17.49 -32.55 -7.83
C LEU A 76 -18.22 -33.14 -9.03
N PHE A 77 -18.00 -32.62 -10.24
CA PHE A 77 -18.79 -32.96 -11.42
C PHE A 77 -17.97 -33.70 -12.48
N ALA A 78 -18.49 -34.84 -12.92
CA ALA A 78 -17.94 -35.57 -14.05
C ALA A 78 -18.37 -34.96 -15.40
N ASP A 79 -19.58 -34.36 -15.45
CA ASP A 79 -20.09 -33.68 -16.65
C ASP A 79 -19.41 -32.32 -16.80
N ARG A 80 -18.56 -32.22 -17.84
CA ARG A 80 -17.81 -31.02 -18.21
C ARG A 80 -18.36 -30.34 -19.46
N SER A 81 -19.61 -30.61 -19.82
CA SER A 81 -20.27 -29.98 -20.95
C SER A 81 -20.39 -28.46 -20.76
N ILE A 82 -20.27 -27.71 -21.85
CA ILE A 82 -20.44 -26.24 -21.86
C ILE A 82 -21.81 -25.86 -21.29
N LYS A 83 -22.83 -26.66 -21.55
CA LYS A 83 -24.19 -26.46 -21.01
C LYS A 83 -24.20 -26.52 -19.49
N ASN A 84 -23.54 -27.50 -18.88
CA ASN A 84 -23.50 -27.66 -17.43
C ASN A 84 -22.63 -26.56 -16.78
N ILE A 85 -21.50 -26.23 -17.36
CA ILE A 85 -20.65 -25.10 -16.92
C ILE A 85 -21.45 -23.81 -16.96
N GLY A 86 -22.10 -23.50 -18.11
CA GLY A 86 -22.93 -22.30 -18.29
C GLY A 86 -24.07 -22.20 -17.28
N LYS A 87 -24.73 -23.35 -16.94
CA LYS A 87 -25.75 -23.39 -15.91
C LYS A 87 -25.22 -22.92 -14.55
N TRP A 88 -24.08 -23.46 -14.11
CA TRP A 88 -23.50 -23.09 -12.81
C TRP A 88 -22.95 -21.66 -12.81
N LEU A 89 -22.36 -21.19 -13.91
CA LEU A 89 -21.98 -19.79 -14.08
C LEU A 89 -23.18 -18.86 -13.92
N GLY A 90 -24.30 -19.19 -14.56
CA GLY A 90 -25.55 -18.42 -14.41
C GLY A 90 -26.08 -18.40 -12.97
N VAL A 91 -26.03 -19.52 -12.27
CA VAL A 91 -26.45 -19.60 -10.85
C VAL A 91 -25.58 -18.71 -9.97
N PHE A 92 -24.25 -18.79 -10.12
CA PHE A 92 -23.33 -17.94 -9.35
C PHE A 92 -23.47 -16.47 -9.73
N ALA A 93 -23.64 -16.14 -11.01
CA ALA A 93 -23.85 -14.78 -11.47
C ALA A 93 -25.08 -14.14 -10.80
N VAL A 94 -26.22 -14.84 -10.80
CA VAL A 94 -27.45 -14.34 -10.15
C VAL A 94 -27.24 -14.08 -8.67
N TYR A 95 -26.66 -15.02 -7.93
CA TYR A 95 -26.47 -14.84 -6.49
C TYR A 95 -25.39 -13.78 -6.17
N SER A 96 -24.37 -13.65 -7.01
CA SER A 96 -23.37 -12.59 -6.88
C SER A 96 -23.97 -11.21 -7.14
N VAL A 97 -24.82 -11.09 -8.18
CA VAL A 97 -25.52 -9.82 -8.46
C VAL A 97 -26.42 -9.43 -7.28
N ILE A 98 -27.20 -10.36 -6.72
CA ILE A 98 -28.02 -10.08 -5.53
C ILE A 98 -27.14 -9.57 -4.38
N ALA A 99 -26.00 -10.23 -4.12
CA ALA A 99 -25.10 -9.84 -3.05
C ALA A 99 -24.49 -8.44 -3.28
N VAL A 100 -24.07 -8.15 -4.52
CA VAL A 100 -23.52 -6.85 -4.91
C VAL A 100 -24.58 -5.74 -4.82
N LEU A 101 -25.83 -6.03 -5.21
CA LEU A 101 -26.93 -5.06 -5.06
C LEU A 101 -27.20 -4.73 -3.58
N ILE A 102 -27.13 -5.71 -2.68
CA ILE A 102 -27.20 -5.46 -1.24
C ILE A 102 -26.05 -4.57 -0.76
N ALA A 103 -24.85 -4.80 -1.27
CA ALA A 103 -23.66 -4.04 -0.91
C ALA A 103 -23.55 -2.68 -1.63
N ALA A 104 -24.38 -2.42 -2.65
CA ALA A 104 -24.28 -1.25 -3.52
C ALA A 104 -24.39 0.09 -2.76
N VAL A 105 -25.10 0.11 -1.64
CA VAL A 105 -25.20 1.29 -0.78
C VAL A 105 -23.84 1.85 -0.33
N ILE A 106 -22.83 1.00 -0.17
CA ILE A 106 -21.45 1.38 0.16
C ILE A 106 -20.54 1.26 -1.07
N LEU A 107 -20.68 0.17 -1.84
CA LEU A 107 -19.79 -0.06 -2.98
C LEU A 107 -19.91 1.01 -4.07
N LEU A 108 -21.12 1.50 -4.37
CA LEU A 108 -21.31 2.46 -5.44
C LEU A 108 -20.63 3.80 -5.14
N PRO A 109 -20.86 4.43 -3.96
CA PRO A 109 -20.14 5.66 -3.58
C PRO A 109 -18.61 5.51 -3.50
N VAL A 110 -18.10 4.29 -3.28
CA VAL A 110 -16.65 4.03 -3.22
C VAL A 110 -16.06 3.78 -4.61
N ILE A 111 -16.78 3.06 -5.48
CA ILE A 111 -16.29 2.71 -6.83
C ILE A 111 -16.34 3.93 -7.76
N LEU A 112 -17.33 4.80 -7.66
CA LEU A 112 -17.44 5.98 -8.52
C LEU A 112 -16.19 6.89 -8.44
N PRO A 113 -15.66 7.26 -7.26
CA PRO A 113 -14.41 8.01 -7.16
C PRO A 113 -13.20 7.27 -7.72
N VAL A 114 -13.19 5.92 -7.66
CA VAL A 114 -12.09 5.13 -8.22
C VAL A 114 -11.92 5.34 -9.73
N PHE A 115 -13.01 5.56 -10.46
CA PHE A 115 -12.94 5.91 -11.88
C PHE A 115 -12.48 7.36 -12.14
N GLY A 116 -12.60 8.23 -11.14
CA GLY A 116 -12.17 9.62 -11.18
C GLY A 116 -10.79 9.87 -10.55
N THR A 117 -10.04 8.83 -10.17
CA THR A 117 -8.69 8.97 -9.63
C THR A 117 -7.62 8.56 -10.66
N ASP A 118 -6.47 9.20 -10.63
CA ASP A 118 -5.34 8.86 -11.50
C ASP A 118 -4.53 7.66 -11.00
N ARG A 119 -4.82 7.18 -9.80
CA ARG A 119 -4.13 6.03 -9.20
C ARG A 119 -4.06 4.80 -10.10
N PHE A 120 -5.08 4.56 -10.91
CA PHE A 120 -5.16 3.42 -11.82
C PHE A 120 -4.72 3.76 -13.25
N LYS A 121 -4.41 5.03 -13.52
CA LYS A 121 -3.87 5.48 -14.81
C LYS A 121 -2.35 5.44 -14.83
N ALA A 122 -1.69 5.45 -13.67
CA ALA A 122 -0.24 5.38 -13.59
C ALA A 122 0.27 4.08 -14.23
N GLU A 123 1.21 4.21 -15.15
CA GLU A 123 1.91 3.06 -15.73
C GLU A 123 2.80 2.43 -14.67
N ASN A 124 2.28 1.39 -14.00
CA ASN A 124 3.08 0.62 -13.07
C ASN A 124 4.00 -0.32 -13.85
N TYR A 125 5.29 -0.15 -13.69
CA TYR A 125 6.25 -1.13 -14.20
C TYR A 125 6.10 -2.44 -13.44
N VAL A 126 5.80 -3.52 -14.18
CA VAL A 126 5.69 -4.86 -13.62
C VAL A 126 6.81 -5.72 -14.21
N PRO A 127 7.86 -6.03 -13.44
CA PRO A 127 8.95 -6.85 -13.92
C PRO A 127 8.46 -8.28 -14.19
N LEU A 128 9.11 -8.98 -15.12
CA LEU A 128 8.77 -10.38 -15.42
C LEU A 128 9.09 -11.30 -14.23
N PHE A 129 10.14 -10.99 -13.49
CA PHE A 129 10.58 -11.71 -12.31
C PHE A 129 10.88 -10.73 -11.18
N TYR A 130 10.76 -11.21 -9.94
CA TYR A 130 11.24 -10.49 -8.77
C TYR A 130 12.76 -10.43 -8.73
N ASP A 131 13.29 -9.57 -7.85
CA ASP A 131 14.72 -9.51 -7.57
C ASP A 131 15.24 -10.86 -7.04
N ARG A 132 16.52 -11.10 -7.25
CA ARG A 132 17.20 -12.31 -6.80
C ARG A 132 16.98 -12.59 -5.31
N ILE A 133 17.03 -11.58 -4.45
CA ILE A 133 16.85 -11.69 -2.99
C ILE A 133 15.47 -12.25 -2.65
N TYR A 134 14.44 -11.93 -3.42
CA TYR A 134 13.10 -12.49 -3.24
C TYR A 134 13.11 -14.01 -3.34
N TYR A 135 13.71 -14.56 -4.41
CA TYR A 135 13.77 -15.99 -4.62
C TYR A 135 14.66 -16.69 -3.60
N GLU A 136 15.75 -16.06 -3.20
CA GLU A 136 16.67 -16.60 -2.18
C GLU A 136 15.97 -16.77 -0.82
N LYS A 137 15.08 -15.86 -0.45
CA LYS A 137 14.32 -15.91 0.80
C LYS A 137 12.99 -16.64 0.72
N TYR A 138 12.50 -16.93 -0.48
CA TYR A 138 11.14 -17.42 -0.71
C TYR A 138 10.76 -18.64 0.15
N LEU A 139 11.58 -19.68 0.17
CA LEU A 139 11.28 -20.87 0.96
C LEU A 139 11.34 -20.59 2.47
N GLY A 140 12.27 -19.77 2.92
CA GLY A 140 12.37 -19.36 4.31
C GLY A 140 11.13 -18.59 4.78
N CYS A 141 10.54 -17.76 3.92
CA CYS A 141 9.37 -16.96 4.23
C CYS A 141 8.11 -17.78 4.52
N LEU A 142 8.02 -19.01 4.09
CA LEU A 142 6.85 -19.85 4.35
C LEU A 142 6.69 -20.16 5.85
N ILE A 143 7.80 -20.22 6.62
CA ILE A 143 7.75 -20.53 8.05
C ILE A 143 8.44 -19.46 8.91
N GLY A 144 9.60 -18.99 8.50
CA GLY A 144 10.51 -18.27 9.39
C GLY A 144 10.83 -16.83 9.00
N GLU A 145 10.99 -16.51 7.72
CA GLU A 145 11.37 -15.19 7.27
C GLU A 145 10.21 -14.20 7.24
N ASN A 146 10.56 -12.91 7.24
CA ASN A 146 9.60 -11.84 7.08
C ASN A 146 9.35 -11.52 5.61
N MET A 147 8.29 -10.84 5.38
CA MET A 147 7.79 -10.12 4.22
C MET A 147 8.51 -10.35 2.89
N ILE A 148 7.78 -10.92 1.98
CA ILE A 148 8.06 -10.85 0.56
C ILE A 148 6.97 -9.99 -0.08
N GLN A 149 7.28 -8.76 -0.52
CA GLN A 149 6.32 -7.88 -1.22
C GLN A 149 4.95 -7.82 -0.51
N TRP A 150 4.92 -7.43 0.78
CA TRP A 150 3.73 -7.49 1.64
C TRP A 150 3.20 -8.90 1.94
N GLY A 151 3.84 -9.95 1.43
CA GLY A 151 3.46 -11.32 1.70
C GLY A 151 4.07 -11.85 2.98
N VAL A 152 3.34 -11.83 4.10
CA VAL A 152 3.78 -12.44 5.35
C VAL A 152 3.12 -13.80 5.49
N ALA A 153 3.83 -14.88 5.12
CA ALA A 153 3.31 -16.23 5.22
C ALA A 153 3.31 -16.74 6.67
N GLY A 154 4.45 -16.98 7.24
CA GLY A 154 4.61 -17.37 8.64
C GLY A 154 3.69 -18.51 9.08
N TYR A 155 3.68 -19.61 8.32
CA TYR A 155 2.89 -20.79 8.68
C TYR A 155 3.61 -21.58 9.77
N THR A 156 2.83 -22.34 10.54
CA THR A 156 3.46 -23.24 11.52
C THR A 156 4.23 -24.35 10.80
N ALA A 157 5.38 -24.71 11.33
CA ALA A 157 6.25 -25.74 10.75
C ALA A 157 5.53 -27.09 10.53
N VAL A 158 4.65 -27.48 11.46
CA VAL A 158 3.86 -28.71 11.33
C VAL A 158 2.85 -28.65 10.17
N SER A 159 2.35 -27.46 9.82
CA SER A 159 1.47 -27.30 8.66
C SER A 159 2.20 -27.55 7.36
N LEU A 160 3.47 -27.12 7.27
CA LEU A 160 4.31 -27.41 6.11
C LEU A 160 4.72 -28.90 6.06
N ALA A 161 5.00 -29.52 7.20
CA ALA A 161 5.17 -30.98 7.27
C ALA A 161 3.93 -31.71 6.71
N GLY A 162 2.75 -31.18 6.98
CA GLY A 162 1.49 -31.65 6.38
C GLY A 162 1.47 -31.53 4.84
N VAL A 163 2.03 -30.50 4.26
CA VAL A 163 2.16 -30.39 2.81
C VAL A 163 3.06 -31.49 2.24
N PHE A 164 4.15 -31.85 2.92
CA PHE A 164 4.96 -32.99 2.49
C PHE A 164 4.19 -34.31 2.50
N VAL A 165 3.35 -34.51 3.52
CA VAL A 165 2.45 -35.68 3.57
C VAL A 165 1.44 -35.64 2.42
N LEU A 166 0.85 -34.50 2.09
CA LEU A 166 -0.03 -34.34 0.93
C LEU A 166 0.63 -34.82 -0.36
N PHE A 167 1.87 -34.39 -0.62
CA PHE A 167 2.60 -34.77 -1.83
C PHE A 167 3.12 -36.20 -1.82
N SER A 168 3.28 -36.84 -0.65
CA SER A 168 3.60 -38.24 -0.56
C SER A 168 2.50 -39.17 -1.09
N LYS A 169 1.22 -38.74 -1.03
CA LYS A 169 0.04 -39.49 -1.49
C LYS A 169 -0.10 -39.41 -3.02
N LYS A 170 0.13 -40.50 -3.76
CA LYS A 170 0.24 -40.50 -5.24
C LYS A 170 -0.99 -39.86 -5.96
N LYS A 171 -2.15 -40.48 -5.87
CA LYS A 171 -3.39 -40.10 -6.64
C LYS A 171 -4.49 -39.47 -5.79
N LYS A 172 -4.26 -39.25 -4.49
CA LYS A 172 -5.21 -38.57 -3.61
C LYS A 172 -4.99 -37.05 -3.64
N TYR A 173 -6.03 -36.29 -3.41
CA TYR A 173 -5.98 -34.85 -3.17
C TYR A 173 -5.46 -34.02 -4.36
N THR A 174 -5.74 -34.44 -5.59
CA THR A 174 -5.19 -33.77 -6.80
C THR A 174 -5.56 -32.30 -6.87
N ALA A 175 -6.82 -31.95 -6.54
CA ALA A 175 -7.26 -30.56 -6.53
C ALA A 175 -6.48 -29.69 -5.51
N LEU A 176 -6.23 -30.24 -4.30
CA LEU A 176 -5.43 -29.53 -3.29
C LEU A 176 -3.97 -29.34 -3.71
N LYS A 177 -3.37 -30.35 -4.35
CA LYS A 177 -2.02 -30.25 -4.90
C LYS A 177 -1.97 -29.19 -6.01
N ALA A 178 -2.95 -29.21 -6.92
CA ALA A 178 -3.03 -28.24 -7.99
C ALA A 178 -3.22 -26.82 -7.46
N GLY A 179 -4.09 -26.63 -6.47
CA GLY A 179 -4.27 -25.34 -5.79
C GLY A 179 -3.00 -24.85 -5.09
N PHE A 180 -2.29 -25.74 -4.41
CA PHE A 180 -1.00 -25.42 -3.79
C PHE A 180 0.03 -24.98 -4.84
N VAL A 181 0.19 -25.72 -5.92
CA VAL A 181 1.11 -25.38 -7.01
C VAL A 181 0.73 -24.04 -7.64
N LEU A 182 -0.56 -23.83 -7.93
CA LEU A 182 -1.05 -22.60 -8.53
C LEU A 182 -0.72 -21.37 -7.67
N LEU A 183 -1.01 -21.41 -6.37
CA LEU A 183 -0.72 -20.27 -5.49
C LEU A 183 0.78 -20.06 -5.26
N ASN A 184 1.61 -21.11 -5.34
CA ASN A 184 3.07 -20.94 -5.38
C ASN A 184 3.51 -20.26 -6.68
N VAL A 185 2.95 -20.62 -7.84
CA VAL A 185 3.21 -19.93 -9.11
C VAL A 185 2.83 -18.47 -9.00
N PHE A 186 1.69 -18.13 -8.36
CA PHE A 186 1.30 -16.74 -8.12
C PHE A 186 2.32 -15.99 -7.26
N LEU A 187 2.88 -16.63 -6.23
CA LEU A 187 3.93 -16.02 -5.41
C LEU A 187 5.27 -15.85 -6.15
N LEU A 188 5.54 -16.68 -7.15
CA LEU A 188 6.79 -16.62 -7.92
C LEU A 188 6.76 -15.62 -9.07
N LEU A 189 5.59 -15.07 -9.40
CA LEU A 189 5.41 -14.17 -10.53
C LEU A 189 4.85 -12.80 -10.08
N PRO A 190 5.56 -11.69 -10.34
CA PRO A 190 5.09 -10.34 -10.01
C PRO A 190 3.71 -10.01 -10.59
N TYR A 191 3.41 -10.49 -11.79
CA TYR A 191 2.12 -10.26 -12.45
C TYR A 191 0.91 -10.73 -11.63
N ALA A 192 1.04 -11.82 -10.89
CA ALA A 192 -0.04 -12.28 -10.02
C ALA A 192 -0.29 -11.30 -8.87
N GLY A 193 0.78 -10.76 -8.27
CA GLY A 193 0.68 -9.71 -7.26
C GLY A 193 0.10 -8.41 -7.80
N HIS A 194 0.44 -8.03 -9.03
CA HIS A 194 -0.11 -6.88 -9.72
C HIS A 194 -1.62 -7.04 -9.99
N VAL A 195 -2.04 -8.15 -10.60
CA VAL A 195 -3.45 -8.43 -10.88
C VAL A 195 -4.27 -8.51 -9.58
N LEU A 196 -3.77 -9.22 -8.57
CA LEU A 196 -4.47 -9.35 -7.30
C LEU A 196 -4.47 -8.04 -6.48
N ASN A 197 -3.61 -7.09 -6.79
CA ASN A 197 -3.59 -5.76 -6.20
C ASN A 197 -4.37 -4.71 -7.03
N GLY A 198 -5.33 -5.12 -7.84
CA GLY A 198 -6.18 -4.23 -8.62
C GLY A 198 -5.45 -3.55 -9.78
N LEU A 199 -4.50 -4.23 -10.41
CA LEU A 199 -3.66 -3.71 -11.49
C LEU A 199 -2.81 -2.47 -11.10
N SER A 200 -2.56 -2.29 -9.81
CA SER A 200 -1.65 -1.30 -9.24
C SER A 200 -0.24 -1.92 -9.08
N TYR A 201 0.61 -1.35 -8.23
CA TYR A 201 1.94 -1.90 -7.96
C TYR A 201 1.90 -3.36 -7.51
N VAL A 202 3.03 -4.07 -7.66
CA VAL A 202 3.16 -5.49 -7.28
C VAL A 202 3.04 -5.65 -5.76
N SER A 203 2.08 -6.48 -5.29
CA SER A 203 1.86 -6.73 -3.88
C SER A 203 1.27 -8.11 -3.62
N ASN A 204 1.79 -8.81 -2.61
CA ASN A 204 1.29 -10.11 -2.19
C ASN A 204 0.34 -10.03 -0.99
N ARG A 205 -0.39 -8.93 -0.84
CA ARG A 205 -1.41 -8.75 0.22
C ARG A 205 -2.54 -9.79 0.20
N TRP A 206 -2.61 -10.63 -0.82
CA TRP A 206 -3.53 -11.74 -0.97
C TRP A 206 -3.11 -13.03 -0.24
N ILE A 207 -1.95 -13.05 0.42
CA ILE A 207 -1.34 -14.26 1.01
C ILE A 207 -2.22 -14.90 2.12
N TRP A 208 -3.16 -14.16 2.69
CA TRP A 208 -4.18 -14.71 3.59
C TRP A 208 -5.00 -15.83 2.92
N ALA A 209 -5.23 -15.77 1.61
CA ALA A 209 -5.90 -16.84 0.88
C ALA A 209 -5.03 -18.10 0.77
N TYR A 210 -3.72 -17.93 0.61
CA TYR A 210 -2.78 -19.05 0.67
C TYR A 210 -2.74 -19.65 2.08
N GLY A 211 -2.78 -18.82 3.13
CA GLY A 211 -2.94 -19.28 4.51
C GLY A 211 -4.17 -20.17 4.73
N MET A 212 -5.30 -19.81 4.12
CA MET A 212 -6.52 -20.63 4.16
C MET A 212 -6.32 -21.98 3.47
N LEU A 213 -5.65 -22.00 2.32
CA LEU A 213 -5.35 -23.27 1.62
C LEU A 213 -4.45 -24.18 2.47
N ILE A 214 -3.38 -23.64 3.08
CA ILE A 214 -2.48 -24.41 3.95
C ILE A 214 -3.23 -25.00 5.15
N ALA A 215 -4.08 -24.21 5.80
CA ALA A 215 -4.90 -24.69 6.91
C ALA A 215 -5.88 -25.78 6.46
N TYR A 216 -6.53 -25.61 5.31
CA TYR A 216 -7.44 -26.60 4.75
C TYR A 216 -6.74 -27.89 4.34
N ILE A 217 -5.55 -27.79 3.72
CA ILE A 217 -4.68 -28.95 3.44
C ILE A 217 -4.40 -29.69 4.73
N PHE A 218 -3.97 -28.99 5.78
CA PHE A 218 -3.61 -29.63 7.05
C PHE A 218 -4.79 -30.39 7.66
N VAL A 219 -5.97 -29.79 7.71
CA VAL A 219 -7.19 -30.45 8.20
C VAL A 219 -7.53 -31.69 7.38
N LYS A 220 -7.44 -31.61 6.04
CA LYS A 220 -7.76 -32.74 5.15
C LYS A 220 -6.79 -33.90 5.26
N ILE A 221 -5.51 -33.62 5.48
CA ILE A 221 -4.48 -34.66 5.59
C ILE A 221 -4.24 -35.10 7.03
N TYR A 222 -4.83 -34.44 8.02
CA TYR A 222 -4.63 -34.79 9.43
C TYR A 222 -4.81 -36.28 9.72
N PRO A 223 -5.87 -36.97 9.26
CA PRO A 223 -6.02 -38.41 9.43
C PRO A 223 -4.89 -39.22 8.78
N GLU A 224 -4.29 -38.75 7.70
CA GLU A 224 -3.23 -39.41 6.97
C GLU A 224 -1.88 -39.42 7.74
N LEU A 225 -1.73 -38.49 8.70
CA LEU A 225 -0.53 -38.45 9.56
C LEU A 225 -0.40 -39.72 10.40
N PHE A 226 -1.51 -40.39 10.70
CA PHE A 226 -1.56 -41.59 11.52
C PHE A 226 -1.39 -42.90 10.70
N ALA A 227 -1.43 -42.81 9.37
CA ALA A 227 -1.48 -43.96 8.48
C ALA A 227 -0.43 -43.89 7.35
N LEU A 228 0.79 -43.42 7.65
CA LEU A 228 1.88 -43.35 6.68
C LEU A 228 2.55 -44.73 6.47
N THR A 229 2.58 -45.16 5.23
CA THR A 229 3.39 -46.31 4.82
C THR A 229 4.90 -45.99 4.85
N LEU A 230 5.74 -46.99 4.90
CA LEU A 230 7.21 -46.81 4.89
C LEU A 230 7.68 -46.04 3.65
N THR A 231 7.07 -46.29 2.50
CA THR A 231 7.37 -45.57 1.25
C THR A 231 7.00 -44.10 1.34
N GLU A 232 5.85 -43.77 1.94
CA GLU A 232 5.42 -42.38 2.16
C GLU A 232 6.32 -41.67 3.16
N LYS A 233 6.69 -42.35 4.27
CA LYS A 233 7.66 -41.83 5.25
C LYS A 233 9.00 -41.45 4.59
N ARG A 234 9.54 -42.33 3.73
CA ARG A 234 10.76 -42.03 2.97
C ARG A 234 10.62 -40.82 2.07
N LYS A 235 9.49 -40.66 1.38
CA LYS A 235 9.23 -39.48 0.52
C LYS A 235 9.15 -38.20 1.34
N VAL A 236 8.42 -38.21 2.45
CA VAL A 236 8.31 -37.04 3.36
C VAL A 236 9.69 -36.63 3.87
N PHE A 237 10.52 -37.62 4.27
CA PHE A 237 11.89 -37.36 4.72
C PHE A 237 12.77 -36.75 3.62
N VAL A 238 12.70 -37.27 2.40
CA VAL A 238 13.45 -36.72 1.26
C VAL A 238 12.99 -35.30 0.94
N MET A 239 11.66 -35.02 0.95
CA MET A 239 11.13 -33.66 0.74
C MET A 239 11.60 -32.71 1.84
N LEU A 240 11.61 -33.13 3.10
CA LEU A 240 12.18 -32.34 4.20
C LEU A 240 13.64 -31.97 3.94
N LEU A 241 14.48 -32.95 3.60
CA LEU A 241 15.91 -32.72 3.34
C LEU A 241 16.10 -31.71 2.19
N ILE A 242 15.43 -31.96 1.06
CA ILE A 242 15.51 -31.06 -0.10
C ILE A 242 15.07 -29.66 0.29
N TYR A 243 13.95 -29.53 0.99
CA TYR A 243 13.43 -28.24 1.42
C TYR A 243 14.42 -27.49 2.34
N CYS A 244 14.94 -28.14 3.37
CA CYS A 244 15.91 -27.54 4.29
C CYS A 244 17.20 -27.09 3.56
N ILE A 245 17.70 -27.92 2.64
CA ILE A 245 18.88 -27.58 1.84
C ILE A 245 18.58 -26.35 1.00
N LEU A 246 17.49 -26.35 0.23
CA LEU A 246 17.13 -25.23 -0.64
C LEU A 246 16.83 -23.95 0.14
N ALA A 247 16.18 -24.04 1.30
CA ALA A 247 15.84 -22.90 2.15
C ALA A 247 17.05 -22.27 2.85
N LEU A 248 18.17 -23.01 3.01
CA LEU A 248 19.38 -22.53 3.68
C LEU A 248 20.58 -22.38 2.71
N LEU A 249 20.42 -22.79 1.45
CA LEU A 249 21.49 -22.70 0.45
C LEU A 249 21.91 -21.24 0.16
N PRO A 250 20.98 -20.29 -0.07
CA PRO A 250 21.33 -18.91 -0.30
C PRO A 250 21.89 -18.24 0.98
N GLU A 251 22.90 -17.40 0.82
CA GLU A 251 23.51 -16.68 1.94
C GLU A 251 22.50 -15.73 2.61
N ALA A 252 21.72 -15.01 1.81
CA ALA A 252 20.69 -14.10 2.30
C ALA A 252 19.59 -14.76 3.14
N ALA A 253 19.42 -16.08 3.00
CA ALA A 253 18.44 -16.85 3.76
C ALA A 253 19.02 -17.49 5.05
N ARG A 254 20.33 -17.38 5.31
CA ARG A 254 20.98 -17.98 6.49
C ARG A 254 20.84 -17.12 7.74
N THR A 255 19.64 -16.65 8.02
CA THR A 255 19.33 -15.90 9.23
C THR A 255 19.12 -16.85 10.41
N GLN A 256 19.36 -16.35 11.64
CA GLN A 256 19.08 -17.12 12.86
C GLN A 256 17.61 -17.56 12.90
N ARG A 257 16.71 -16.68 12.50
CA ARG A 257 15.27 -16.96 12.43
C ARG A 257 14.97 -18.14 11.49
N ASN A 258 15.52 -18.12 10.28
CA ASN A 258 15.28 -19.19 9.31
C ASN A 258 15.90 -20.52 9.76
N LEU A 259 17.09 -20.50 10.39
CA LEU A 259 17.68 -21.70 10.99
C LEU A 259 16.77 -22.32 12.05
N MET A 260 16.22 -21.51 12.98
CA MET A 260 15.29 -22.00 13.99
C MET A 260 13.99 -22.52 13.39
N ALA A 261 13.48 -21.88 12.33
CA ALA A 261 12.32 -22.39 11.59
C ALA A 261 12.57 -23.78 10.99
N MET A 262 13.77 -24.01 10.41
CA MET A 262 14.15 -25.32 9.86
C MET A 262 14.32 -26.38 10.96
N VAL A 263 14.79 -26.00 12.14
CA VAL A 263 14.81 -26.90 13.31
C VAL A 263 13.39 -27.29 13.72
N LEU A 264 12.47 -26.34 13.85
CA LEU A 264 11.06 -26.62 14.17
C LEU A 264 10.39 -27.51 13.12
N LEU A 265 10.67 -27.26 11.83
CA LEU A 265 10.17 -28.10 10.73
C LEU A 265 10.72 -29.52 10.81
N SER A 266 12.01 -29.68 11.10
CA SER A 266 12.62 -30.97 11.21
C SER A 266 12.06 -31.77 12.39
N LEU A 267 11.93 -31.15 13.56
CA LEU A 267 11.36 -31.76 14.76
C LEU A 267 9.90 -32.18 14.56
N SER A 268 9.06 -31.29 14.00
CA SER A 268 7.65 -31.58 13.73
C SER A 268 7.49 -32.69 12.69
N THR A 269 8.29 -32.68 11.63
CA THR A 269 8.26 -33.72 10.60
C THR A 269 8.77 -35.06 11.17
N PHE A 270 9.85 -35.06 11.95
CA PHE A 270 10.34 -36.26 12.61
C PHE A 270 9.28 -36.87 13.52
N THR A 271 8.55 -36.07 14.28
CA THR A 271 7.44 -36.54 15.13
C THR A 271 6.38 -37.29 14.30
N VAL A 272 5.97 -36.69 13.16
CA VAL A 272 5.03 -37.35 12.23
C VAL A 272 5.57 -38.68 11.68
N LEU A 273 6.85 -38.70 11.30
CA LEU A 273 7.50 -39.91 10.77
C LEU A 273 7.66 -41.02 11.80
N SER A 274 7.81 -40.67 13.07
CA SER A 274 8.00 -41.61 14.18
C SER A 274 6.73 -42.24 14.70
N PHE A 275 5.55 -41.77 14.22
CA PHE A 275 4.28 -42.37 14.61
C PHE A 275 4.24 -43.88 14.21
N GLY A 276 3.73 -44.71 15.11
CA GLY A 276 3.71 -46.16 14.95
C GLY A 276 5.00 -46.85 15.39
N ASN A 277 6.12 -46.13 15.50
CA ASN A 277 7.38 -46.66 16.04
C ASN A 277 7.59 -46.23 17.50
N ILE A 278 7.46 -44.89 17.77
CA ILE A 278 7.66 -44.29 19.09
C ILE A 278 6.32 -43.95 19.74
N PHE A 279 5.38 -43.43 18.93
CA PHE A 279 4.05 -43.04 19.40
C PHE A 279 3.04 -44.12 19.01
N THR A 280 2.62 -44.94 19.95
CA THR A 280 1.68 -46.04 19.71
C THR A 280 0.21 -45.62 19.81
N ARG A 281 -0.06 -44.43 20.38
CA ARG A 281 -1.43 -43.91 20.57
C ARG A 281 -1.64 -42.65 19.77
N GLU A 282 -2.73 -42.63 19.03
CA GLU A 282 -3.17 -41.46 18.25
C GLU A 282 -3.23 -40.16 19.09
N ARG A 283 -3.71 -40.27 20.34
CA ARG A 283 -3.73 -39.16 21.30
C ARG A 283 -2.36 -38.54 21.52
N ASN A 284 -1.31 -39.33 21.60
CA ASN A 284 0.06 -38.82 21.85
C ASN A 284 0.56 -38.02 20.67
N LEU A 285 0.33 -38.48 19.44
CA LEU A 285 0.67 -37.69 18.24
C LEU A 285 -0.14 -36.42 18.16
N THR A 286 -1.43 -36.45 18.47
CA THR A 286 -2.30 -35.25 18.51
C THR A 286 -1.77 -34.20 19.49
N VAL A 287 -1.36 -34.61 20.70
CA VAL A 287 -0.76 -33.69 21.68
C VAL A 287 0.54 -33.09 21.17
N MET A 288 1.41 -33.90 20.54
CA MET A 288 2.66 -33.39 19.96
C MET A 288 2.42 -32.42 18.81
N VAL A 289 1.47 -32.72 17.92
CA VAL A 289 1.07 -31.81 16.82
C VAL A 289 0.54 -30.49 17.38
N ALA A 290 -0.31 -30.55 18.41
CA ALA A 290 -0.81 -29.33 19.09
C ALA A 290 0.34 -28.52 19.71
N GLY A 291 1.30 -29.20 20.34
CA GLY A 291 2.52 -28.57 20.87
C GLY A 291 3.32 -27.84 19.77
N PHE A 292 3.51 -28.46 18.61
CA PHE A 292 4.19 -27.80 17.48
C PHE A 292 3.39 -26.67 16.86
N LEU A 293 2.05 -26.73 16.86
CA LEU A 293 1.23 -25.60 16.46
C LEU A 293 1.45 -24.41 17.39
N ILE A 294 1.40 -24.64 18.70
CA ILE A 294 1.64 -23.62 19.72
C ILE A 294 3.07 -23.06 19.59
N ALA A 295 4.07 -23.94 19.48
CA ALA A 295 5.46 -23.51 19.30
C ALA A 295 5.66 -22.66 18.04
N GLY A 296 5.01 -23.02 16.92
CA GLY A 296 5.05 -22.23 15.69
C GLY A 296 4.38 -20.85 15.82
N ILE A 297 3.26 -20.78 16.55
CA ILE A 297 2.59 -19.52 16.86
C ILE A 297 3.50 -18.63 17.72
N LEU A 298 4.03 -19.16 18.80
CA LEU A 298 4.94 -18.43 19.70
C LEU A 298 6.21 -17.98 18.98
N PHE A 299 6.75 -18.81 18.10
CA PHE A 299 7.89 -18.47 17.26
C PHE A 299 7.59 -17.25 16.37
N ASN A 300 6.46 -17.27 15.66
CA ASN A 300 6.05 -16.16 14.81
C ASN A 300 5.79 -14.89 15.63
N MET A 301 5.11 -15.00 16.77
CA MET A 301 4.86 -13.86 17.66
C MET A 301 6.15 -13.29 18.21
N HIS A 302 7.08 -14.13 18.67
CA HIS A 302 8.37 -13.66 19.18
C HIS A 302 9.12 -12.81 18.15
N TYR A 303 9.27 -13.30 16.93
CA TYR A 303 9.99 -12.56 15.88
C TYR A 303 9.23 -11.35 15.37
N GLN A 304 7.92 -11.31 15.51
CA GLN A 304 7.11 -10.16 15.10
C GLN A 304 7.10 -9.06 16.16
N TYR A 305 7.07 -9.45 17.43
CA TYR A 305 6.99 -8.54 18.58
C TYR A 305 8.28 -8.50 19.41
N SER A 306 9.39 -9.02 18.87
CA SER A 306 10.66 -8.88 19.59
C SER A 306 11.09 -7.43 19.62
N TYR A 307 11.69 -7.04 20.73
CA TYR A 307 12.22 -5.69 20.97
C TYR A 307 13.23 -5.24 19.91
N GLU A 308 13.98 -6.18 19.35
CA GLU A 308 14.96 -5.93 18.28
C GLU A 308 14.35 -5.39 16.97
N LYS A 309 13.05 -5.57 16.75
CA LYS A 309 12.36 -5.12 15.52
C LYS A 309 11.56 -3.84 15.73
N ASP A 310 11.50 -3.33 16.93
CA ASP A 310 10.87 -2.07 17.32
C ASP A 310 9.39 -1.90 16.90
N TYR A 311 8.72 -2.99 16.55
CA TYR A 311 7.31 -2.91 16.18
C TYR A 311 6.39 -2.49 17.33
N LEU A 312 6.80 -2.73 18.56
CA LEU A 312 6.02 -2.29 19.73
C LEU A 312 6.09 -0.78 19.92
N SER A 313 7.17 -0.11 19.48
CA SER A 313 7.30 1.35 19.53
C SER A 313 6.34 2.06 18.57
N GLU A 314 5.83 1.35 17.55
CA GLU A 314 4.80 1.89 16.64
C GLU A 314 3.41 1.96 17.31
N PHE A 315 3.22 1.31 18.47
CA PHE A 315 1.97 1.37 19.22
C PHE A 315 2.02 2.47 20.26
N THR A 316 0.88 3.05 20.54
CA THR A 316 0.73 4.06 21.58
C THR A 316 -0.12 3.53 22.72
N ASP A 317 0.08 4.04 23.93
CA ASP A 317 -0.71 3.67 25.09
C ASP A 317 -2.17 4.15 24.94
N SER A 318 -3.06 3.49 25.67
CA SER A 318 -4.48 3.83 25.62
C SER A 318 -4.71 5.27 26.13
N GLY A 319 -5.34 6.08 25.28
CA GLY A 319 -5.64 7.49 25.59
C GLY A 319 -4.62 8.50 25.06
N GLU A 320 -3.42 8.07 24.66
CA GLU A 320 -2.36 8.97 24.19
C GLU A 320 -2.38 9.22 22.66
N ALA A 321 -3.27 8.56 21.91
CA ALA A 321 -3.27 8.61 20.45
C ALA A 321 -3.39 10.04 19.91
N LEU A 322 -4.30 10.85 20.44
CA LEU A 322 -4.50 12.22 20.00
C LEU A 322 -3.28 13.09 20.31
N GLU A 323 -2.69 12.96 21.48
CA GLU A 323 -1.49 13.72 21.84
C GLU A 323 -0.30 13.38 20.93
N LYS A 324 -0.16 12.12 20.54
CA LYS A 324 0.92 11.69 19.60
C LYS A 324 0.65 12.11 18.15
N LEU A 325 -0.61 12.16 17.73
CA LEU A 325 -0.99 12.61 16.39
C LEU A 325 -0.93 14.12 16.24
N GLU A 326 -1.24 14.88 17.29
CA GLU A 326 -1.16 16.32 17.29
C GLU A 326 0.26 16.79 17.01
N THR A 327 0.42 17.61 15.99
CA THR A 327 1.71 18.23 15.65
C THR A 327 1.90 19.58 16.36
N GLY A 328 3.14 20.10 16.37
CA GLY A 328 3.37 21.46 16.83
C GLY A 328 2.72 22.51 15.93
N VAL A 329 2.52 22.17 14.67
CA VAL A 329 1.81 23.00 13.68
C VAL A 329 0.33 23.09 14.05
N ASP A 330 -0.34 21.96 14.31
CA ASP A 330 -1.74 21.95 14.75
C ASP A 330 -1.94 22.80 16.01
N ARG A 331 -1.04 22.68 16.99
CA ARG A 331 -1.07 23.48 18.22
C ARG A 331 -0.93 24.97 17.97
N ALA A 332 -0.01 25.37 17.09
CA ALA A 332 0.20 26.77 16.75
C ALA A 332 -1.04 27.37 16.06
N VAL A 333 -1.66 26.61 15.16
CA VAL A 333 -2.91 27.00 14.50
C VAL A 333 -4.07 27.11 15.49
N LEU A 334 -4.25 26.10 16.36
CA LEU A 334 -5.29 26.10 17.39
C LEU A 334 -5.12 27.28 18.38
N SER A 335 -3.87 27.71 18.64
CA SER A 335 -3.59 28.85 19.52
C SER A 335 -4.00 30.20 18.95
N THR A 336 -4.38 30.28 17.65
CA THR A 336 -4.92 31.51 17.06
C THR A 336 -6.32 31.85 17.54
N ASP A 337 -7.05 30.85 18.06
CA ASP A 337 -8.44 30.94 18.56
C ASP A 337 -9.40 31.57 17.52
N ASP A 338 -9.16 31.32 16.24
CA ASP A 338 -9.95 31.83 15.12
C ASP A 338 -11.14 30.89 14.82
N PRO A 339 -12.39 31.35 15.01
CA PRO A 339 -13.57 30.55 14.77
C PRO A 339 -13.96 30.44 13.29
N SER A 340 -13.27 31.11 12.38
CA SER A 340 -13.58 31.08 10.95
C SER A 340 -13.16 29.78 10.31
N VAL A 341 -13.69 29.49 9.12
CA VAL A 341 -13.25 28.33 8.34
C VAL A 341 -12.11 28.76 7.42
N TYR A 342 -10.96 28.19 7.63
CA TYR A 342 -9.73 28.47 6.88
C TYR A 342 -8.89 27.21 6.73
N ARG A 343 -7.86 27.28 5.89
CA ARG A 343 -6.76 26.30 5.84
C ARG A 343 -5.48 26.91 6.39
N TYR A 344 -4.57 26.04 6.74
CA TYR A 344 -3.17 26.39 7.02
C TYR A 344 -2.21 25.56 6.19
N ASP A 345 -1.00 26.09 6.02
CA ASP A 345 0.09 25.45 5.29
C ASP A 345 1.42 25.55 6.02
N GLN A 346 2.44 24.82 5.55
CA GLN A 346 3.79 24.77 6.09
C GLN A 346 4.76 24.20 5.05
N MET A 347 6.04 24.58 5.12
CA MET A 347 7.09 24.03 4.24
C MET A 347 7.66 22.68 4.71
N ASP A 348 7.45 22.29 5.95
CA ASP A 348 7.99 21.02 6.48
C ASP A 348 7.15 19.83 6.01
N THR A 349 7.68 19.12 5.02
CA THR A 349 7.02 17.95 4.42
C THR A 349 7.01 16.69 5.29
N ASN A 350 7.69 16.71 6.44
CA ASN A 350 7.72 15.58 7.38
C ASN A 350 6.62 15.66 8.45
N SER A 351 5.62 16.50 8.26
CA SER A 351 4.47 16.57 9.15
C SER A 351 3.56 15.36 8.98
N SER A 352 2.80 15.05 10.03
CA SER A 352 1.82 13.98 9.97
C SER A 352 0.69 14.35 9.02
N GLU A 353 0.61 13.67 7.90
CA GLU A 353 -0.53 13.78 7.01
C GLU A 353 -1.82 13.43 7.75
N ASN A 354 -2.88 14.14 7.44
CA ASN A 354 -4.19 13.97 8.08
C ASN A 354 -4.26 14.27 9.58
N SER A 355 -3.22 14.84 10.21
CA SER A 355 -3.32 15.25 11.63
C SER A 355 -4.44 16.26 11.84
N SER A 356 -4.59 17.21 10.93
CA SER A 356 -5.64 18.21 10.93
C SER A 356 -7.06 17.62 11.05
N MET A 357 -7.33 16.48 10.39
CA MET A 357 -8.64 15.81 10.47
C MET A 357 -8.95 15.33 11.89
N GLN A 358 -7.93 14.93 12.65
CA GLN A 358 -8.07 14.48 14.03
C GLN A 358 -8.15 15.64 15.02
N MET A 359 -7.50 16.75 14.69
CA MET A 359 -7.47 17.96 15.53
C MET A 359 -8.64 18.93 15.24
N GLY A 360 -9.46 18.65 14.21
CA GLY A 360 -10.57 19.51 13.83
C GLY A 360 -10.13 20.82 13.14
N THR A 361 -8.94 20.81 12.56
CA THR A 361 -8.39 21.90 11.73
C THR A 361 -8.40 21.52 10.25
N ASN A 362 -8.02 22.42 9.34
CA ASN A 362 -7.95 22.13 7.91
C ASN A 362 -6.55 22.47 7.38
N SER A 363 -5.86 21.48 6.86
CA SER A 363 -4.53 21.62 6.27
C SER A 363 -4.57 21.39 4.75
N THR A 364 -3.59 21.91 4.05
CA THR A 364 -3.28 21.51 2.67
C THR A 364 -2.62 20.14 2.60
N ALA A 365 -1.99 19.70 3.71
CA ALA A 365 -1.33 18.40 3.80
C ALA A 365 -2.31 17.27 4.13
N TYR A 366 -2.49 16.33 3.19
CA TYR A 366 -3.35 15.16 3.40
C TYR A 366 -2.95 13.97 2.54
N TYR A 367 -3.37 12.79 2.98
CA TYR A 367 -3.35 11.56 2.21
C TYR A 367 -4.75 11.02 2.01
N PHE A 368 -5.11 10.70 0.78
CA PHE A 368 -6.36 10.02 0.48
C PHE A 368 -6.22 9.09 -0.72
N SER A 369 -6.39 7.78 -0.50
CA SER A 369 -6.12 6.74 -1.50
C SER A 369 -6.93 6.85 -2.80
N VAL A 370 -8.04 7.57 -2.81
CA VAL A 370 -8.93 7.81 -3.94
C VAL A 370 -9.17 9.31 -4.13
N ALA A 371 -8.10 10.09 -4.00
CA ALA A 371 -8.15 11.52 -4.27
C ALA A 371 -8.66 11.79 -5.68
N SER A 372 -9.41 12.90 -5.84
CA SER A 372 -9.93 13.30 -7.14
C SER A 372 -8.80 13.58 -8.12
N SER A 373 -8.94 13.11 -9.36
CA SER A 373 -8.01 13.46 -10.44
C SER A 373 -7.94 14.96 -10.70
N SER A 374 -9.00 15.72 -10.40
CA SER A 374 -8.97 17.19 -10.52
C SER A 374 -7.90 17.83 -9.63
N ILE A 375 -7.65 17.25 -8.43
CA ILE A 375 -6.60 17.75 -7.54
C ILE A 375 -5.22 17.36 -8.12
N ALA A 376 -5.04 16.12 -8.56
CA ALA A 376 -3.80 15.70 -9.21
C ALA A 376 -3.48 16.56 -10.43
N ASN A 377 -4.46 16.78 -11.31
CA ASN A 377 -4.32 17.64 -12.48
C ASN A 377 -3.94 19.07 -12.11
N PHE A 378 -4.55 19.63 -11.05
CA PHE A 378 -4.20 20.97 -10.57
C PHE A 378 -2.74 21.05 -10.09
N PHE A 379 -2.29 20.04 -9.34
CA PHE A 379 -0.90 19.96 -8.91
C PHE A 379 0.07 19.84 -10.09
N ASP A 380 -0.27 19.03 -11.10
CA ASP A 380 0.52 18.87 -12.32
C ASP A 380 0.54 20.17 -13.14
N GLU A 381 -0.62 20.81 -13.35
CA GLU A 381 -0.75 22.07 -14.08
C GLU A 381 0.04 23.21 -13.42
N MET A 382 0.15 23.20 -12.10
CA MET A 382 0.87 24.20 -11.31
C MET A 382 2.31 23.81 -11.00
N TYR A 383 2.79 22.66 -11.48
CA TYR A 383 4.10 22.10 -11.16
C TYR A 383 4.36 22.02 -9.64
N LEU A 384 3.33 21.70 -8.87
CA LEU A 384 3.43 21.50 -7.45
C LEU A 384 4.05 20.13 -7.15
N ASN A 385 5.00 20.10 -6.23
CA ASN A 385 5.65 18.85 -5.87
C ASN A 385 4.73 17.97 -5.03
N THR A 386 4.41 16.78 -5.52
CA THR A 386 3.79 15.72 -4.73
C THR A 386 4.85 14.67 -4.44
N PRO A 387 5.21 14.44 -3.17
CA PRO A 387 6.24 13.45 -2.85
C PRO A 387 5.85 12.04 -3.29
N TRP A 388 4.55 11.74 -3.34
CA TRP A 388 4.03 10.43 -3.73
C TRP A 388 2.60 10.59 -4.25
N GLU A 389 2.14 9.69 -5.09
CA GLU A 389 0.74 9.65 -5.50
C GLU A 389 -0.22 9.65 -4.31
N GLN A 390 -1.24 10.48 -4.36
CA GLN A 390 -2.27 10.67 -3.34
C GLN A 390 -1.75 11.24 -1.99
N HIS A 391 -0.50 11.70 -1.95
CA HIS A 391 0.05 12.45 -0.84
C HIS A 391 0.22 13.90 -1.27
N TYR A 392 -0.52 14.79 -0.68
CA TYR A 392 -0.50 16.22 -0.96
C TYR A 392 0.04 16.94 0.28
N ASN A 393 0.97 17.85 0.09
CA ASN A 393 1.58 18.52 1.23
C ASN A 393 1.20 20.00 1.23
N ASN A 394 1.96 20.82 0.55
CA ASN A 394 1.80 22.27 0.53
C ASN A 394 1.62 22.78 -0.90
N LEU A 395 1.43 24.08 -1.02
CA LEU A 395 1.32 24.76 -2.30
C LEU A 395 2.63 25.48 -2.69
N ASP A 396 3.78 24.91 -2.26
CA ASP A 396 5.15 25.42 -2.47
C ASP A 396 5.38 26.85 -1.91
N GLY A 397 4.55 27.28 -0.95
CA GLY A 397 4.61 28.62 -0.39
C GLY A 397 4.30 29.73 -1.40
N ARG A 398 3.50 29.44 -2.42
CA ARG A 398 3.06 30.41 -3.42
C ARG A 398 1.85 31.17 -2.92
N THR A 399 2.05 32.43 -2.59
CA THR A 399 1.01 33.28 -1.97
C THR A 399 -0.29 33.32 -2.75
N ILE A 400 -0.24 33.36 -4.09
CA ILE A 400 -1.45 33.34 -4.92
C ILE A 400 -2.23 32.05 -4.72
N LEU A 401 -1.56 30.90 -4.76
CA LEU A 401 -2.21 29.61 -4.59
C LEU A 401 -2.73 29.43 -3.16
N ASP A 402 -1.97 29.86 -2.17
CA ASP A 402 -2.38 29.86 -0.77
C ASP A 402 -3.66 30.67 -0.55
N ARG A 403 -3.71 31.89 -1.08
CA ARG A 403 -4.88 32.76 -1.00
C ARG A 403 -6.10 32.14 -1.67
N LEU A 404 -5.97 31.62 -2.89
CA LEU A 404 -7.04 30.92 -3.62
C LEU A 404 -7.53 29.68 -2.88
N ALA A 405 -6.64 28.98 -2.18
CA ALA A 405 -6.97 27.80 -1.38
C ALA A 405 -7.46 28.12 0.04
N SER A 406 -7.69 29.38 0.38
CA SER A 406 -8.11 29.84 1.72
C SER A 406 -7.08 29.52 2.81
N VAL A 407 -5.79 29.50 2.49
CA VAL A 407 -4.70 29.33 3.47
C VAL A 407 -4.48 30.65 4.20
N LYS A 408 -5.10 30.77 5.35
CA LYS A 408 -5.04 31.99 6.18
C LYS A 408 -3.80 32.01 7.08
N TYR A 409 -3.33 30.83 7.50
CA TYR A 409 -2.18 30.73 8.38
C TYR A 409 -1.07 29.90 7.73
N PHE A 410 0.15 30.41 7.83
CA PHE A 410 1.34 29.68 7.48
C PHE A 410 2.19 29.45 8.72
N VAL A 411 2.63 28.20 8.96
CA VAL A 411 3.32 27.84 10.20
C VAL A 411 4.78 27.52 9.92
N VAL A 412 5.64 28.14 10.71
CA VAL A 412 7.08 27.91 10.68
C VAL A 412 7.61 27.59 12.07
N LYS A 413 8.76 26.91 12.14
CA LYS A 413 9.51 26.77 13.38
C LYS A 413 10.22 28.08 13.71
N LYS A 414 10.24 28.47 14.97
CA LYS A 414 10.99 29.63 15.44
C LYS A 414 12.45 29.57 14.99
N GLY A 415 12.94 30.66 14.38
CA GLY A 415 14.25 30.75 13.73
C GLY A 415 14.25 30.29 12.27
N LYS A 416 13.08 30.01 11.70
CA LYS A 416 12.84 29.70 10.29
C LYS A 416 11.84 30.66 9.63
N GLU A 417 11.75 31.87 10.16
CA GLU A 417 10.82 32.89 9.67
C GLU A 417 11.16 33.36 8.25
N SER A 418 12.40 33.12 7.79
CA SER A 418 12.81 33.31 6.39
C SER A 418 12.10 32.40 5.38
N ASP A 419 11.48 31.32 5.86
CA ASP A 419 10.78 30.35 5.02
C ASP A 419 9.29 30.73 4.83
N LEU A 420 8.84 31.86 5.44
CA LEU A 420 7.47 32.37 5.26
C LEU A 420 7.27 32.90 3.84
N PRO A 421 6.18 32.52 3.17
CA PRO A 421 5.80 33.15 1.92
C PRO A 421 5.45 34.64 2.12
N TYR A 422 5.49 35.39 1.04
CA TYR A 422 5.03 36.78 1.04
C TYR A 422 3.57 36.87 1.50
N GLY A 423 3.22 37.91 2.24
CA GLY A 423 1.86 38.12 2.74
C GLY A 423 1.62 37.66 4.19
N TYR A 424 2.38 36.71 4.67
CA TYR A 424 2.25 36.21 6.05
C TYR A 424 3.07 37.05 7.04
N PHE A 425 2.55 38.23 7.40
CA PHE A 425 3.30 39.19 8.22
C PHE A 425 2.89 39.22 9.69
N ARG A 426 1.68 38.85 10.03
CA ARG A 426 1.15 38.96 11.38
C ARG A 426 1.25 37.65 12.17
N LEU A 427 2.12 37.63 13.17
CA LEU A 427 2.15 36.53 14.14
C LEU A 427 0.81 36.47 14.88
N SER A 428 0.13 35.34 14.78
CA SER A 428 -1.25 35.13 15.28
C SER A 428 -1.34 33.99 16.28
N GLY A 429 -0.41 33.03 16.25
CA GLY A 429 -0.39 31.90 17.17
C GLY A 429 1.03 31.43 17.45
N GLU A 430 1.25 30.91 18.65
CA GLU A 430 2.52 30.32 19.07
C GLU A 430 2.24 29.09 19.94
N ALA A 431 2.98 28.00 19.73
CA ALA A 431 2.88 26.81 20.58
C ALA A 431 4.23 26.07 20.65
N GLU A 432 4.42 25.35 21.73
CA GLU A 432 5.58 24.48 21.94
C GLU A 432 5.18 23.00 21.86
N LYS A 433 5.97 22.23 21.13
CA LYS A 433 5.85 20.76 21.08
C LYS A 433 7.24 20.13 20.96
N ASN A 434 7.54 19.17 21.85
CA ASN A 434 8.82 18.44 21.86
C ASN A 434 10.07 19.36 21.89
N GLY A 435 10.01 20.43 22.68
CA GLY A 435 11.11 21.39 22.82
C GLY A 435 11.35 22.29 21.61
N LYS A 436 10.40 22.35 20.66
CA LYS A 436 10.42 23.24 19.50
C LYS A 436 9.23 24.19 19.55
N THR A 437 9.47 25.47 19.26
CA THR A 437 8.43 26.49 19.16
C THR A 437 7.97 26.59 17.71
N TYR A 438 6.67 26.64 17.50
CA TYR A 438 5.99 26.81 16.21
C TYR A 438 5.22 28.11 16.22
N LEU A 439 5.32 28.86 15.13
CA LEU A 439 4.75 30.21 14.98
C LEU A 439 3.80 30.19 13.79
N ALA A 440 2.54 30.57 14.02
CA ALA A 440 1.52 30.70 12.99
C ALA A 440 1.39 32.19 12.59
N TYR A 441 1.68 32.48 11.33
CA TYR A 441 1.55 33.82 10.75
C TYR A 441 0.32 33.88 9.86
N ALA A 442 -0.41 34.98 9.90
CA ALA A 442 -1.62 35.20 9.11
C ALA A 442 -1.36 36.04 7.85
N ASP A 443 -2.02 35.65 6.77
CA ASP A 443 -2.28 36.49 5.59
C ASP A 443 -3.70 37.00 5.67
N GLU A 444 -3.88 38.33 5.75
CA GLU A 444 -5.18 38.98 5.84
C GLU A 444 -5.94 39.02 4.51
N ASP A 445 -5.24 38.76 3.40
CA ASP A 445 -5.83 38.74 2.06
C ASP A 445 -6.24 37.32 1.61
N ALA A 446 -6.14 36.31 2.48
CA ALA A 446 -6.61 34.97 2.17
C ALA A 446 -8.10 34.99 1.82
N LEU A 447 -8.47 34.40 0.68
CA LEU A 447 -9.86 34.31 0.25
C LEU A 447 -10.67 33.39 1.19
N PRO A 448 -11.98 33.66 1.35
CA PRO A 448 -12.84 32.73 2.07
C PRO A 448 -12.92 31.38 1.33
N LEU A 449 -13.37 30.31 2.02
CA LEU A 449 -13.48 28.99 1.42
C LEU A 449 -14.38 28.92 0.18
N GLY A 450 -15.37 29.82 0.09
CA GLY A 450 -16.24 30.00 -1.07
C GLY A 450 -16.20 31.44 -1.54
N TYR A 451 -15.92 31.66 -2.82
CA TYR A 451 -15.92 32.93 -3.52
C TYR A 451 -16.48 32.76 -4.93
N THR A 452 -16.82 33.86 -5.58
CA THR A 452 -17.45 33.86 -6.90
C THR A 452 -16.63 34.67 -7.90
N TYR A 453 -16.78 34.31 -9.17
CA TYR A 453 -16.27 35.09 -10.29
C TYR A 453 -17.42 35.65 -11.13
N ASP A 454 -17.21 36.82 -11.68
CA ASP A 454 -18.14 37.51 -12.62
C ASP A 454 -17.66 37.38 -14.07
N SER A 455 -16.51 36.76 -14.28
CA SER A 455 -15.90 36.54 -15.58
C SER A 455 -15.25 35.18 -15.66
N TRP A 456 -14.99 34.72 -16.88
CA TRP A 456 -14.39 33.42 -17.13
C TRP A 456 -13.23 33.51 -18.12
N ILE A 457 -12.41 32.45 -18.10
CA ILE A 457 -11.27 32.27 -18.99
C ILE A 457 -11.50 30.95 -19.71
N SER A 458 -11.33 30.90 -21.04
CA SER A 458 -11.48 29.65 -21.78
C SER A 458 -10.39 28.65 -21.40
N ARG A 459 -10.75 27.38 -21.27
CA ARG A 459 -9.77 26.30 -21.03
C ARG A 459 -8.68 26.29 -22.09
N GLU A 460 -9.02 26.57 -23.36
CA GLU A 460 -8.09 26.62 -24.47
C GLU A 460 -7.02 27.71 -24.30
N ASP A 461 -7.38 28.89 -23.80
CA ASP A 461 -6.43 29.99 -23.59
C ASP A 461 -5.62 29.77 -22.31
N TYR A 462 -6.26 29.28 -21.26
CA TYR A 462 -5.58 28.93 -20.01
C TYR A 462 -4.50 27.86 -20.22
N ASP A 463 -4.74 26.85 -21.06
CA ASP A 463 -3.76 25.77 -21.32
C ASP A 463 -2.51 26.26 -22.07
N LYS A 464 -2.59 27.40 -22.77
CA LYS A 464 -1.46 28.04 -23.46
C LYS A 464 -0.56 28.86 -22.52
N MET A 465 -1.03 29.15 -21.31
CA MET A 465 -0.34 29.98 -20.33
C MET A 465 0.82 29.24 -19.66
N THR A 466 1.85 29.98 -19.31
CA THR A 466 2.91 29.50 -18.41
C THR A 466 2.36 29.25 -17.00
N VAL A 467 3.09 28.55 -16.15
CA VAL A 467 2.67 28.25 -14.77
C VAL A 467 2.44 29.51 -13.94
N THR A 468 3.30 30.53 -14.12
CA THR A 468 3.16 31.82 -13.44
C THR A 468 1.96 32.62 -13.93
N GLU A 469 1.68 32.59 -15.23
CA GLU A 469 0.49 33.18 -15.81
C GLU A 469 -0.78 32.46 -15.35
N LYS A 470 -0.78 31.13 -15.31
CA LYS A 470 -1.92 30.32 -14.84
C LYS A 470 -2.36 30.68 -13.43
N GLN A 471 -1.42 30.79 -12.48
CA GLN A 471 -1.78 31.17 -11.11
C GLN A 471 -2.33 32.59 -11.01
N GLN A 472 -1.81 33.52 -11.81
CA GLN A 472 -2.33 34.91 -11.88
C GLN A 472 -3.71 34.98 -12.56
N ALA A 473 -3.93 34.19 -13.59
CA ALA A 473 -5.21 34.06 -14.28
C ALA A 473 -6.36 33.65 -13.35
N LEU A 474 -6.09 32.72 -12.43
CA LEU A 474 -7.07 32.26 -11.45
C LEU A 474 -7.52 33.33 -10.44
N LEU A 475 -6.84 34.46 -10.34
CA LEU A 475 -7.33 35.64 -9.60
C LEU A 475 -8.29 36.51 -10.42
N GLN A 476 -8.35 36.33 -11.74
CA GLN A 476 -9.06 37.21 -12.66
C GLN A 476 -10.34 36.60 -13.22
N GLY A 477 -10.44 35.27 -13.32
CA GLY A 477 -11.62 34.62 -13.84
C GLY A 477 -11.64 33.12 -13.55
N VAL A 478 -12.82 32.51 -13.58
CA VAL A 478 -12.96 31.04 -13.46
C VAL A 478 -12.63 30.37 -14.80
N VAL A 479 -11.88 29.28 -14.77
CA VAL A 479 -11.53 28.51 -15.98
C VAL A 479 -12.64 27.52 -16.30
N LEU A 480 -13.26 27.64 -17.47
CA LEU A 480 -14.36 26.78 -17.93
C LEU A 480 -14.18 26.40 -19.40
N ASP A 481 -14.83 25.33 -19.83
CA ASP A 481 -14.87 24.92 -21.26
C ASP A 481 -15.84 25.80 -22.05
N ASP A 482 -16.92 26.26 -21.43
CA ASP A 482 -17.92 27.18 -22.00
C ASP A 482 -18.65 27.91 -20.88
N SER A 483 -19.05 29.15 -21.13
CA SER A 483 -19.79 29.98 -20.17
C SER A 483 -20.59 31.08 -20.82
N SER A 484 -21.67 31.52 -20.17
CA SER A 484 -22.41 32.73 -20.50
C SER A 484 -21.89 33.99 -19.78
N LEU A 485 -20.88 33.86 -18.92
CA LEU A 485 -20.21 34.97 -18.28
C LEU A 485 -19.39 35.78 -19.29
N PRO A 486 -19.06 37.03 -19.03
CA PRO A 486 -18.10 37.79 -19.83
C PRO A 486 -16.72 37.08 -19.82
N GLU A 487 -16.10 36.96 -20.97
CA GLU A 487 -14.75 36.48 -21.07
C GLU A 487 -13.76 37.52 -20.57
N THR A 488 -12.77 37.09 -19.80
CA THR A 488 -11.77 37.98 -19.22
C THR A 488 -10.56 38.10 -20.15
N GLU A 489 -10.17 39.33 -20.45
CA GLU A 489 -8.84 39.60 -20.97
C GLU A 489 -7.85 39.57 -19.82
N THR A 490 -6.99 38.57 -19.80
CA THR A 490 -6.03 38.32 -18.71
C THR A 490 -4.82 39.25 -18.80
N HIS A 491 -4.39 39.76 -17.65
CA HIS A 491 -3.21 40.62 -17.53
C HIS A 491 -2.20 39.98 -16.58
N PHE A 492 -0.94 39.94 -17.00
CA PHE A 492 0.12 39.33 -16.24
C PHE A 492 1.21 40.31 -15.84
N ASN A 493 1.81 40.07 -14.70
CA ASN A 493 2.85 40.91 -14.11
C ASN A 493 4.20 40.17 -14.07
N ASP A 494 4.42 39.29 -15.03
CA ASP A 494 5.66 38.54 -15.12
C ASP A 494 6.79 39.41 -15.64
N ARG A 495 7.94 39.33 -14.96
CA ARG A 495 9.18 39.99 -15.37
C ARG A 495 10.30 38.97 -15.41
N GLU A 496 11.06 38.99 -16.47
CA GLU A 496 12.24 38.15 -16.59
C GLU A 496 13.35 38.67 -15.69
N VAL A 497 13.85 37.80 -14.79
CA VAL A 497 14.93 38.14 -13.86
C VAL A 497 16.28 37.79 -14.49
N SER A 498 17.11 38.80 -14.64
CA SER A 498 18.49 38.58 -15.10
C SER A 498 19.34 37.86 -14.06
N TYR A 499 20.02 36.83 -14.47
CA TYR A 499 20.91 36.05 -13.58
C TYR A 499 22.27 35.80 -14.21
N TYR A 500 23.26 35.49 -13.39
CA TYR A 500 24.53 34.94 -13.84
C TYR A 500 24.86 33.66 -13.07
N THR A 501 25.62 32.81 -13.73
CA THR A 501 26.14 31.61 -13.09
C THR A 501 27.52 31.87 -12.51
N SER A 502 27.69 31.69 -11.20
CA SER A 502 29.01 31.59 -10.62
C SER A 502 29.57 30.19 -10.93
N GLU A 503 30.91 30.04 -10.86
CA GLU A 503 31.58 28.77 -11.14
C GLU A 503 30.92 27.61 -10.41
N GLY A 504 30.34 26.69 -11.19
CA GLY A 504 29.70 25.47 -10.70
C GLY A 504 30.76 24.41 -10.40
N LYS A 505 30.64 23.73 -9.29
CA LYS A 505 31.47 22.56 -8.99
C LYS A 505 30.88 21.32 -9.71
N GLY A 506 31.62 20.81 -10.71
CA GLY A 506 31.20 19.57 -11.41
C GLY A 506 30.02 19.70 -12.36
N CYS A 507 29.61 20.92 -12.70
CA CYS A 507 28.65 21.20 -13.75
C CYS A 507 28.91 22.53 -14.43
N ARG A 508 28.31 22.72 -15.60
CA ARG A 508 28.37 23.98 -16.35
C ARG A 508 27.05 24.21 -17.08
N LEU A 509 26.64 25.43 -17.17
CA LEU A 509 25.55 25.86 -18.02
C LEU A 509 26.05 26.11 -19.46
N LYS A 510 25.45 25.45 -20.43
CA LYS A 510 25.81 25.67 -21.85
C LYS A 510 24.53 25.70 -22.67
N ASN A 511 24.26 26.83 -23.33
CA ASN A 511 23.06 27.03 -24.14
C ASN A 511 21.73 26.69 -23.41
N GLY A 512 21.58 27.16 -22.17
CA GLY A 512 20.40 26.88 -21.34
C GLY A 512 20.35 25.46 -20.75
N LYS A 513 21.32 24.58 -21.06
CA LYS A 513 21.38 23.22 -20.52
C LYS A 513 22.45 23.09 -19.44
N VAL A 514 22.07 22.45 -18.34
CA VAL A 514 23.00 22.09 -17.28
C VAL A 514 23.70 20.78 -17.66
N VAL A 515 25.01 20.82 -17.85
CA VAL A 515 25.82 19.64 -18.12
C VAL A 515 26.53 19.23 -16.86
N VAL A 516 26.17 18.10 -16.27
CA VAL A 516 26.78 17.53 -15.07
C VAL A 516 27.95 16.64 -15.46
N THR A 517 29.11 16.81 -14.81
CA THR A 517 30.36 16.11 -15.12
C THR A 517 30.91 15.27 -13.97
N GLN A 518 30.34 15.37 -12.77
CA GLN A 518 30.75 14.59 -11.60
C GLN A 518 29.61 14.45 -10.58
N GLU A 519 29.74 13.51 -9.66
CA GLU A 519 28.82 13.36 -8.52
C GLU A 519 28.83 14.60 -7.62
N ASN A 520 27.70 14.87 -6.98
CA ASN A 520 27.50 16.02 -6.09
C ASN A 520 27.84 17.37 -6.76
N ALA A 521 27.54 17.48 -8.04
CA ALA A 521 27.68 18.71 -8.79
C ALA A 521 26.79 19.82 -8.22
N GLN A 522 27.29 21.05 -8.25
CA GLN A 522 26.55 22.22 -7.77
C GLN A 522 26.63 23.33 -8.82
N LEU A 523 25.51 23.90 -9.16
CA LEU A 523 25.42 25.12 -9.97
C LEU A 523 24.84 26.23 -9.09
N LYS A 524 25.51 27.36 -9.03
CA LYS A 524 25.02 28.52 -8.31
C LYS A 524 24.50 29.57 -9.29
N LEU A 525 23.22 29.85 -9.20
CA LEU A 525 22.59 30.99 -9.88
C LEU A 525 22.60 32.19 -8.93
N VAL A 526 22.98 33.34 -9.43
CA VAL A 526 23.00 34.59 -8.68
C VAL A 526 22.13 35.59 -9.44
N PHE A 527 21.15 36.13 -8.77
CA PHE A 527 20.22 37.10 -9.33
C PHE A 527 19.87 38.16 -8.28
N GLU A 528 19.32 39.27 -8.74
CA GLU A 528 18.77 40.31 -7.89
C GLU A 528 17.23 40.15 -7.91
N GLY A 529 16.66 39.85 -6.74
CA GLY A 529 15.21 39.74 -6.58
C GLY A 529 14.56 41.12 -6.55
N GLU A 530 13.27 41.18 -6.90
CA GLU A 530 12.48 42.41 -6.80
C GLU A 530 11.80 42.46 -5.42
N GLU A 531 11.78 43.65 -4.79
CA GLU A 531 11.13 43.84 -3.50
C GLU A 531 9.61 43.64 -3.64
N ASN A 532 8.99 42.98 -2.69
CA ASN A 532 7.56 42.60 -2.68
C ASN A 532 7.12 41.75 -3.88
N ALA A 533 7.98 40.91 -4.40
CA ALA A 533 7.71 39.97 -5.47
C ALA A 533 8.21 38.56 -5.15
N GLU A 534 7.52 37.57 -5.66
CA GLU A 534 7.99 36.17 -5.63
C GLU A 534 8.82 35.90 -6.88
N THR A 535 9.97 35.26 -6.70
CA THR A 535 10.84 34.86 -7.80
C THR A 535 10.79 33.35 -8.00
N TYR A 536 10.53 32.93 -9.23
CA TYR A 536 10.39 31.52 -9.59
C TYR A 536 11.57 31.04 -10.44
N LEU A 537 12.04 29.84 -10.16
CA LEU A 537 12.95 29.11 -11.02
C LEU A 537 12.20 27.94 -11.65
N ILE A 538 11.97 28.00 -12.94
CA ILE A 538 11.34 26.91 -13.71
C ILE A 538 12.45 26.08 -14.35
N THR A 539 12.45 24.77 -14.08
CA THR A 539 13.37 23.82 -14.69
C THR A 539 12.58 22.85 -15.54
N GLU A 540 12.93 22.72 -16.81
CA GLU A 540 12.28 21.81 -17.75
C GLU A 540 13.28 20.81 -18.32
N GLY A 541 12.79 19.65 -18.74
CA GLY A 541 13.62 18.66 -19.42
C GLY A 541 14.74 18.10 -18.54
N LEU A 542 14.51 17.95 -17.24
CA LEU A 542 15.41 17.21 -16.35
C LEU A 542 15.38 15.74 -16.77
N ASP A 543 16.26 15.39 -17.72
CA ASP A 543 16.40 14.02 -18.20
C ASP A 543 17.68 13.42 -17.60
N TYR A 544 17.54 12.28 -16.98
CA TYR A 544 18.64 11.49 -16.44
C TYR A 544 19.03 10.42 -17.48
N GLU A 545 19.62 10.86 -18.61
CA GLU A 545 20.04 9.95 -19.66
C GLU A 545 20.89 8.79 -19.10
N GLY A 546 20.37 7.58 -19.25
CA GLY A 546 21.11 6.34 -19.06
C GLY A 546 21.04 5.69 -17.68
N LEU A 547 20.35 6.25 -16.68
CA LEU A 547 20.18 5.61 -15.38
C LEU A 547 18.69 5.49 -15.01
N SER A 548 18.26 4.29 -14.74
CA SER A 548 16.93 4.09 -14.12
C SER A 548 16.93 4.67 -12.69
N PRO A 549 15.77 5.03 -12.14
CA PRO A 549 15.68 5.47 -10.74
C PRO A 549 16.33 4.49 -9.76
N ARG A 550 16.29 3.19 -10.07
CA ARG A 550 16.96 2.14 -9.27
C ARG A 550 18.49 2.28 -9.29
N GLU A 551 19.09 2.56 -10.45
CA GLU A 551 20.54 2.70 -10.62
C GLU A 551 21.10 3.95 -9.98
N MET A 552 20.27 4.97 -9.77
CA MET A 552 20.64 6.20 -9.05
C MET A 552 20.71 6.01 -7.54
N ILE A 553 20.18 4.91 -7.02
CA ILE A 553 20.10 4.67 -5.58
C ILE A 553 21.14 3.65 -5.16
N SER A 554 21.99 4.03 -4.20
CA SER A 554 22.98 3.11 -3.65
C SER A 554 22.31 1.89 -3.02
N ASP A 555 22.95 0.73 -3.12
CA ASP A 555 22.44 -0.52 -2.52
C ASP A 555 22.19 -0.39 -1.01
N LYS A 556 22.99 0.42 -0.31
CA LYS A 556 22.79 0.73 1.11
C LYS A 556 21.51 1.52 1.37
N LYS A 557 21.14 2.45 0.50
CA LYS A 557 19.87 3.19 0.59
C LYS A 557 18.72 2.29 0.16
N TRP A 558 18.88 1.57 -0.96
CA TRP A 558 17.89 0.64 -1.48
C TRP A 558 17.48 -0.43 -0.45
N SER A 559 18.44 -1.03 0.26
CA SER A 559 18.16 -2.05 1.28
C SER A 559 17.41 -1.53 2.51
N LYS A 560 17.38 -0.22 2.72
CA LYS A 560 16.63 0.44 3.80
C LYS A 560 15.24 0.89 3.38
N MET A 561 14.96 0.93 2.10
CA MET A 561 13.67 1.34 1.57
C MET A 561 12.64 0.24 1.81
N THR A 562 11.40 0.65 2.04
CA THR A 562 10.28 -0.28 2.08
C THR A 562 10.08 -0.89 0.69
N THR A 563 9.46 -2.05 0.65
CA THR A 563 9.10 -2.70 -0.63
C THR A 563 8.23 -1.82 -1.51
N TYR A 564 7.40 -1.00 -0.91
CA TYR A 564 6.57 -0.02 -1.61
C TYR A 564 7.41 1.05 -2.30
N GLU A 565 8.38 1.64 -1.59
CA GLU A 565 9.31 2.62 -2.16
C GLU A 565 10.17 2.02 -3.27
N GLN A 566 10.63 0.78 -3.09
CA GLN A 566 11.38 0.07 -4.11
C GLN A 566 10.55 -0.17 -5.38
N ASN A 567 9.29 -0.56 -5.25
CA ASN A 567 8.41 -0.80 -6.38
C ASN A 567 8.09 0.47 -7.19
N LYS A 568 8.12 1.63 -6.57
CA LYS A 568 7.95 2.91 -7.29
C LYS A 568 9.16 3.29 -8.15
N LEU A 569 10.32 2.71 -7.86
CA LEU A 569 11.59 3.05 -8.50
C LEU A 569 12.08 1.97 -9.48
N LEU A 570 11.37 0.87 -9.59
CA LEU A 570 11.55 -0.16 -10.60
C LEU A 570 10.76 0.15 -11.86
#